data_7f7b6a8951953fc6fb4652c0ffa85995
#
_entry.id   7f7b6a8951953fc6fb4652c0ffa85995
#
_cell.length_a   1.000
_cell.length_b   1.000
_cell.length_c   1.000
_cell.angle_alpha   90.00
_cell.angle_beta   90.00
_cell.angle_gamma   90.00
#
_symmetry.space_group_name_H-M   'P 1'
#
loop_
_entity.id
_entity.type
_entity.pdbx_description
1 polymer ?
#
loop_
_entity_poly.entity_id
_entity_poly.type
_entity_poly.pdbx_seq_one_letter_code
_entity_poly.pdbx_strand_id
1 'polypeptide(L)'
;MKIQSIKTVYFSATGNTKNVVKLIGETIARNMNLSYKEIDFTLPQAHKDSYEFTKEELVIFGTPVYAGRVPNKVLPMIQGLFQGNDAFAVPVVTFGNRNYDNALIELRNELENNHFHTIAAGAFVAQHAFTDQLATMRPGKSDQEEIRGFAKCIVTIIEMIQTLGEIPKPVHVKGIEPIPPYYTPLGIDDKPAKFLKAKPKTKSNCDHCDLCVKVCPMGSINSEDPSKIDGICIKCQACVKKCPKQAKYFDDPAFLSHVEMLKRNYQRAAKNEIFVSDGRENEIP
;
A
#
# COMPACT_ATOMS: atom_id res chain seq x y z
N MET A 1 11.22 18.43 -20.27
CA MET A 1 11.79 17.63 -19.15
C MET A 1 11.77 16.17 -19.58
N LYS A 2 12.83 15.38 -19.37
CA LYS A 2 12.92 13.99 -19.85
C LYS A 2 13.12 13.06 -18.66
N ILE A 3 12.22 12.09 -18.49
CA ILE A 3 12.39 11.04 -17.46
C ILE A 3 13.55 10.11 -17.86
N GLN A 4 14.43 9.81 -16.91
CA GLN A 4 15.64 9.01 -17.10
C GLN A 4 15.61 7.72 -16.29
N SER A 5 14.83 7.66 -15.20
CA SER A 5 14.73 6.46 -14.38
C SER A 5 13.36 6.29 -13.72
N ILE A 6 13.00 5.04 -13.45
CA ILE A 6 11.78 4.64 -12.75
C ILE A 6 12.17 4.14 -11.36
N LYS A 7 11.51 4.67 -10.34
CA LYS A 7 11.64 4.23 -8.95
C LYS A 7 10.31 3.65 -8.47
N THR A 8 10.36 2.57 -7.74
CA THR A 8 9.22 2.09 -6.97
C THR A 8 9.53 2.20 -5.49
N VAL A 9 8.63 2.86 -4.76
CA VAL A 9 8.72 3.09 -3.32
C VAL A 9 7.52 2.43 -2.67
N TYR A 10 7.71 1.58 -1.66
CA TYR A 10 6.56 0.91 -1.06
C TYR A 10 6.75 0.50 0.39
N PHE A 11 5.63 0.54 1.13
CA PHE A 11 5.44 -0.18 2.38
C PHE A 11 4.58 -1.42 2.11
N SER A 12 5.09 -2.63 2.39
CA SER A 12 4.40 -3.89 2.03
C SER A 12 4.66 -5.04 2.98
N ALA A 13 3.95 -5.07 4.11
CA ALA A 13 4.15 -6.07 5.16
C ALA A 13 3.91 -7.52 4.71
N THR A 14 2.90 -7.75 3.85
CA THR A 14 2.52 -9.08 3.33
C THR A 14 2.92 -9.34 1.87
N GLY A 15 3.49 -8.36 1.18
CA GLY A 15 3.97 -8.48 -0.20
C GLY A 15 3.01 -7.95 -1.28
N ASN A 16 1.72 -7.77 -0.99
CA ASN A 16 0.73 -7.41 -2.01
C ASN A 16 1.01 -6.03 -2.65
N THR A 17 1.24 -4.99 -1.86
CA THR A 17 1.56 -3.65 -2.37
C THR A 17 2.85 -3.68 -3.21
N LYS A 18 3.89 -4.36 -2.72
CA LYS A 18 5.13 -4.59 -3.48
C LYS A 18 4.84 -5.16 -4.87
N ASN A 19 4.05 -6.23 -4.94
CA ASN A 19 3.78 -6.91 -6.22
C ASN A 19 3.07 -5.99 -7.22
N VAL A 20 2.10 -5.20 -6.78
CA VAL A 20 1.37 -4.24 -7.63
C VAL A 20 2.31 -3.13 -8.12
N VAL A 21 3.00 -2.46 -7.21
CA VAL A 21 3.90 -1.34 -7.52
C VAL A 21 5.05 -1.78 -8.42
N LYS A 22 5.62 -2.95 -8.13
CA LYS A 22 6.68 -3.55 -8.96
C LYS A 22 6.20 -3.84 -10.38
N LEU A 23 5.01 -4.43 -10.53
CA LEU A 23 4.43 -4.72 -11.85
C LEU A 23 4.22 -3.44 -12.68
N ILE A 24 3.76 -2.36 -12.05
CA ILE A 24 3.62 -1.05 -12.70
C ILE A 24 5.01 -0.53 -13.13
N GLY A 25 5.95 -0.42 -12.19
CA GLY A 25 7.27 0.15 -12.44
C GLY A 25 8.09 -0.62 -13.48
N GLU A 26 8.12 -1.96 -13.41
CA GLU A 26 8.79 -2.80 -14.39
C GLU A 26 8.16 -2.69 -15.79
N THR A 27 6.82 -2.56 -15.84
CA THR A 27 6.12 -2.40 -17.14
C THR A 27 6.48 -1.06 -17.76
N ILE A 28 6.49 0.03 -17.00
CA ILE A 28 6.88 1.36 -17.50
C ILE A 28 8.35 1.35 -17.93
N ALA A 29 9.25 0.87 -17.07
CA ALA A 29 10.68 0.85 -17.35
C ALA A 29 11.00 0.08 -18.64
N ARG A 30 10.34 -1.05 -18.88
CA ARG A 30 10.49 -1.84 -20.11
C ARG A 30 9.98 -1.10 -21.34
N ASN A 31 8.78 -0.47 -21.27
CA ASN A 31 8.21 0.24 -22.41
C ASN A 31 9.02 1.49 -22.80
N MET A 32 9.60 2.16 -21.83
CA MET A 32 10.40 3.38 -22.05
C MET A 32 11.91 3.11 -22.21
N ASN A 33 12.35 1.85 -22.04
CA ASN A 33 13.77 1.46 -22.02
C ASN A 33 14.60 2.28 -21.01
N LEU A 34 14.08 2.39 -19.76
CA LEU A 34 14.69 3.15 -18.68
C LEU A 34 15.20 2.25 -17.55
N SER A 35 16.13 2.78 -16.75
CA SER A 35 16.59 2.10 -15.53
C SER A 35 15.47 1.99 -14.49
N TYR A 36 15.52 0.93 -13.67
CA TYR A 36 14.52 0.64 -12.64
C TYR A 36 15.19 0.36 -11.29
N LYS A 37 14.66 0.94 -10.22
CA LYS A 37 15.13 0.68 -8.84
C LYS A 37 13.96 0.57 -7.86
N GLU A 38 14.05 -0.39 -6.93
CA GLU A 38 13.10 -0.56 -5.82
C GLU A 38 13.63 0.10 -4.53
N ILE A 39 12.72 0.74 -3.78
CA ILE A 39 12.95 1.28 -2.44
C ILE A 39 11.88 0.67 -1.54
N ASP A 40 12.27 -0.32 -0.75
CA ASP A 40 11.39 -0.99 0.23
C ASP A 40 11.60 -0.34 1.60
N PHE A 41 10.66 0.50 2.03
CA PHE A 41 10.68 1.11 3.36
C PHE A 41 9.80 0.39 4.38
N THR A 42 9.52 -0.90 4.16
CA THR A 42 8.68 -1.69 5.06
C THR A 42 9.33 -1.91 6.43
N LEU A 43 10.64 -2.09 6.49
CA LEU A 43 11.36 -2.48 7.72
C LEU A 43 12.08 -1.29 8.38
N PRO A 44 12.27 -1.34 9.72
CA PRO A 44 12.83 -0.22 10.49
C PRO A 44 14.19 0.27 10.01
N GLN A 45 15.01 -0.58 9.38
CA GLN A 45 16.32 -0.19 8.87
C GLN A 45 16.21 0.91 7.80
N ALA A 46 15.17 0.85 6.97
CA ALA A 46 14.92 1.84 5.92
C ALA A 46 14.34 3.18 6.43
N HIS A 47 14.01 3.27 7.73
CA HIS A 47 13.49 4.50 8.33
C HIS A 47 14.59 5.41 8.90
N LYS A 48 15.85 5.01 8.76
CA LYS A 48 17.01 5.80 9.25
C LYS A 48 17.52 6.80 8.23
N ASP A 49 17.19 6.57 6.95
CA ASP A 49 17.64 7.37 5.83
C ASP A 49 16.50 8.26 5.32
N SER A 50 16.84 9.41 4.73
CA SER A 50 15.95 10.20 3.89
C SER A 50 16.14 9.81 2.42
N TYR A 51 15.10 9.98 1.63
CA TYR A 51 15.07 9.64 0.22
C TYR A 51 14.73 10.89 -0.59
N GLU A 52 15.70 11.36 -1.36
CA GLU A 52 15.52 12.49 -2.26
C GLU A 52 15.41 12.01 -3.69
N PHE A 53 14.50 12.62 -4.43
CA PHE A 53 14.28 12.35 -5.85
C PHE A 53 14.58 13.59 -6.68
N THR A 54 14.58 13.42 -7.99
CA THR A 54 14.83 14.52 -8.92
C THR A 54 13.76 14.56 -10.01
N LYS A 55 13.63 15.70 -10.67
CA LYS A 55 12.66 15.89 -11.76
C LYS A 55 12.83 14.95 -12.96
N GLU A 56 13.96 14.26 -13.07
CA GLU A 56 14.22 13.22 -14.07
C GLU A 56 13.71 11.83 -13.65
N GLU A 57 13.07 11.70 -12.49
CA GLU A 57 12.60 10.43 -11.95
C GLU A 57 11.07 10.34 -11.96
N LEU A 58 10.56 9.17 -12.30
CA LEU A 58 9.16 8.80 -12.04
C LEU A 58 9.12 7.85 -10.86
N VAL A 59 8.30 8.21 -9.86
CA VAL A 59 8.16 7.45 -8.61
C VAL A 59 6.78 6.80 -8.54
N ILE A 60 6.72 5.47 -8.54
CA ILE A 60 5.50 4.72 -8.23
C ILE A 60 5.49 4.46 -6.73
N PHE A 61 4.62 5.16 -5.99
CA PHE A 61 4.62 5.14 -4.53
C PHE A 61 3.43 4.36 -3.98
N GLY A 62 3.68 3.26 -3.27
CA GLY A 62 2.64 2.34 -2.83
C GLY A 62 2.52 2.11 -1.33
N THR A 63 1.27 2.11 -0.82
CA THR A 63 0.93 1.73 0.55
C THR A 63 -0.28 0.79 0.60
N PRO A 64 -0.41 -0.07 1.63
CA PRO A 64 -1.68 -0.73 1.90
C PRO A 64 -2.68 0.24 2.54
N VAL A 65 -3.95 -0.09 2.45
CA VAL A 65 -5.04 0.61 3.14
C VAL A 65 -5.31 -0.02 4.50
N TYR A 66 -5.19 0.74 5.58
CA TYR A 66 -5.59 0.32 6.93
C TYR A 66 -6.70 1.23 7.46
N ALA A 67 -7.86 0.63 7.76
CA ALA A 67 -9.03 1.39 8.24
C ALA A 67 -9.40 2.60 7.34
N GLY A 68 -9.34 2.39 6.02
CA GLY A 68 -9.76 3.38 5.02
C GLY A 68 -8.76 4.51 4.74
N ARG A 69 -7.55 4.44 5.30
CA ARG A 69 -6.51 5.47 5.16
C ARG A 69 -5.12 4.86 4.97
N VAL A 70 -4.13 5.69 4.72
CA VAL A 70 -2.72 5.33 4.86
C VAL A 70 -2.49 4.85 6.31
N PRO A 71 -1.75 3.74 6.54
CA PRO A 71 -1.56 3.26 7.91
C PRO A 71 -0.98 4.34 8.83
N ASN A 72 -1.60 4.58 9.99
CA ASN A 72 -1.28 5.70 10.89
C ASN A 72 0.17 5.75 11.40
N LYS A 73 0.89 4.62 11.37
CA LYS A 73 2.32 4.55 11.71
C LYS A 73 3.23 4.67 10.48
N VAL A 74 2.66 4.57 9.28
CA VAL A 74 3.38 4.76 8.01
C VAL A 74 3.26 6.21 7.52
N LEU A 75 2.14 6.87 7.79
CA LEU A 75 1.91 8.25 7.38
C LEU A 75 3.03 9.21 7.81
N PRO A 76 3.49 9.24 9.09
CA PRO A 76 4.62 10.08 9.48
C PRO A 76 5.93 9.75 8.76
N MET A 77 6.12 8.49 8.35
CA MET A 77 7.29 8.09 7.55
C MET A 77 7.23 8.70 6.15
N ILE A 78 6.06 8.69 5.52
CA ILE A 78 5.87 9.32 4.19
C ILE A 78 6.15 10.82 4.30
N GLN A 79 5.62 11.48 5.32
CA GLN A 79 5.78 12.91 5.54
C GLN A 79 7.23 13.33 5.78
N GLY A 80 8.02 12.48 6.46
CA GLY A 80 9.35 12.88 6.94
C GLY A 80 10.54 12.27 6.19
N LEU A 81 10.36 11.19 5.42
CA LEU A 81 11.49 10.48 4.80
C LEU A 81 11.67 10.77 3.31
N PHE A 82 10.64 11.27 2.63
CA PHE A 82 10.65 11.36 1.17
C PHE A 82 10.51 12.80 0.70
N GLN A 83 11.42 13.24 -0.19
CA GLN A 83 11.41 14.57 -0.79
C GLN A 83 11.41 14.44 -2.31
N GLY A 84 10.39 14.97 -2.96
CA GLY A 84 10.15 14.81 -4.40
C GLY A 84 11.06 15.66 -5.27
N ASN A 85 11.35 16.91 -4.87
CA ASN A 85 12.16 17.85 -5.65
C ASN A 85 11.70 17.92 -7.14
N ASP A 86 10.39 18.07 -7.32
CA ASP A 86 9.69 18.11 -8.62
C ASP A 86 9.71 16.79 -9.41
N ALA A 87 9.98 15.65 -8.80
CA ALA A 87 9.80 14.33 -9.41
C ALA A 87 8.32 14.07 -9.71
N PHE A 88 8.05 13.35 -10.80
CA PHE A 88 6.70 12.85 -11.03
C PHE A 88 6.39 11.65 -10.13
N ALA A 89 5.14 11.58 -9.65
CA ALA A 89 4.71 10.47 -8.81
C ALA A 89 3.38 9.87 -9.27
N VAL A 90 3.23 8.58 -8.96
CA VAL A 90 1.99 7.81 -9.12
C VAL A 90 1.67 7.17 -7.76
N PRO A 91 0.78 7.77 -6.94
CA PRO A 91 0.27 7.15 -5.73
C PRO A 91 -0.53 5.89 -6.04
N VAL A 92 -0.23 4.82 -5.33
CA VAL A 92 -0.86 3.51 -5.47
C VAL A 92 -1.27 2.99 -4.09
N VAL A 93 -2.53 2.59 -3.93
CA VAL A 93 -2.98 1.92 -2.71
C VAL A 93 -3.47 0.51 -3.01
N THR A 94 -3.23 -0.43 -2.08
CA THR A 94 -3.78 -1.79 -2.16
C THR A 94 -4.73 -2.05 -1.01
N PHE A 95 -5.90 -2.62 -1.29
CA PHE A 95 -6.95 -2.84 -0.30
C PHE A 95 -7.59 -4.23 -0.39
N GLY A 96 -8.02 -4.73 0.77
CA GLY A 96 -8.53 -6.09 0.94
C GLY A 96 -10.04 -6.24 0.72
N ASN A 97 -10.58 -5.91 -0.43
CA ASN A 97 -11.98 -6.12 -0.87
C ASN A 97 -13.04 -5.23 -0.19
N ARG A 98 -12.78 -4.63 0.99
CA ARG A 98 -13.79 -3.75 1.63
C ARG A 98 -13.95 -2.44 0.85
N ASN A 99 -13.02 -1.55 0.98
CA ASN A 99 -12.91 -0.26 0.30
C ASN A 99 -11.54 0.35 0.61
N TYR A 100 -11.08 1.29 -0.21
CA TYR A 100 -9.88 2.09 0.07
C TYR A 100 -10.22 3.44 0.70
N ASP A 101 -11.51 3.83 0.76
CA ASP A 101 -12.06 5.07 1.31
C ASP A 101 -11.20 6.30 0.92
N ASN A 102 -10.50 6.92 1.89
CA ASN A 102 -9.70 8.12 1.65
C ASN A 102 -8.19 7.87 1.54
N ALA A 103 -7.74 6.61 1.51
CA ALA A 103 -6.31 6.30 1.51
C ALA A 103 -5.58 6.82 0.26
N LEU A 104 -6.23 6.80 -0.91
CA LEU A 104 -5.60 7.25 -2.14
C LEU A 104 -5.45 8.77 -2.20
N ILE A 105 -6.51 9.51 -1.83
CA ILE A 105 -6.45 10.99 -1.78
C ILE A 105 -5.48 11.46 -0.70
N GLU A 106 -5.41 10.78 0.45
CA GLU A 106 -4.44 11.07 1.50
C GLU A 106 -3.00 10.87 0.99
N LEU A 107 -2.71 9.72 0.36
CA LEU A 107 -1.38 9.46 -0.20
C LEU A 107 -1.00 10.48 -1.29
N ARG A 108 -1.95 10.81 -2.17
CA ARG A 108 -1.76 11.82 -3.21
C ARG A 108 -1.39 13.18 -2.60
N ASN A 109 -2.13 13.61 -1.59
CA ASN A 109 -1.90 14.90 -0.91
C ASN A 109 -0.53 14.93 -0.22
N GLU A 110 -0.14 13.86 0.46
CA GLU A 110 1.17 13.79 1.12
C GLU A 110 2.33 13.82 0.11
N LEU A 111 2.18 13.20 -1.05
CA LEU A 111 3.19 13.28 -2.10
C LEU A 111 3.30 14.70 -2.68
N GLU A 112 2.16 15.38 -2.93
CA GLU A 112 2.17 16.79 -3.37
C GLU A 112 2.80 17.71 -2.30
N ASN A 113 2.47 17.50 -1.02
CA ASN A 113 3.08 18.25 0.09
C ASN A 113 4.60 18.03 0.18
N ASN A 114 5.08 16.87 -0.24
CA ASN A 114 6.49 16.52 -0.31
C ASN A 114 7.14 16.89 -1.66
N HIS A 115 6.55 17.82 -2.41
CA HIS A 115 7.05 18.34 -3.68
C HIS A 115 7.21 17.29 -4.77
N PHE A 116 6.30 16.32 -4.85
CA PHE A 116 6.09 15.50 -6.03
C PHE A 116 4.97 16.09 -6.89
N HIS A 117 4.99 15.80 -8.18
CA HIS A 117 3.89 16.07 -9.10
C HIS A 117 3.14 14.79 -9.44
N THR A 118 1.93 14.62 -8.93
CA THR A 118 1.15 13.40 -9.15
C THR A 118 0.44 13.45 -10.50
N ILE A 119 0.76 12.48 -11.38
CA ILE A 119 0.28 12.46 -12.79
C ILE A 119 -0.75 11.37 -13.08
N ALA A 120 -0.83 10.37 -12.26
CA ALA A 120 -1.81 9.29 -12.30
C ALA A 120 -1.92 8.69 -10.89
N ALA A 121 -2.98 7.91 -10.61
CA ALA A 121 -3.17 7.25 -9.33
C ALA A 121 -3.93 5.93 -9.48
N GLY A 122 -3.76 4.98 -8.55
CA GLY A 122 -4.47 3.71 -8.63
C GLY A 122 -4.78 3.08 -7.28
N ALA A 123 -6.00 2.50 -7.18
CA ALA A 123 -6.43 1.68 -6.06
C ALA A 123 -6.66 0.25 -6.53
N PHE A 124 -5.87 -0.69 -6.06
CA PHE A 124 -5.88 -2.08 -6.53
C PHE A 124 -6.31 -3.05 -5.44
N VAL A 125 -7.21 -3.95 -5.81
CA VAL A 125 -7.68 -5.00 -4.90
C VAL A 125 -6.59 -6.05 -4.71
N ALA A 126 -6.36 -6.44 -3.45
CA ALA A 126 -5.43 -7.49 -3.10
C ALA A 126 -6.03 -8.38 -2.02
N GLN A 127 -5.53 -9.61 -1.88
CA GLN A 127 -5.98 -10.54 -0.85
C GLN A 127 -5.92 -9.89 0.52
N HIS A 128 -7.02 -10.00 1.28
CA HIS A 128 -7.14 -9.37 2.59
C HIS A 128 -6.09 -9.90 3.57
N ALA A 129 -5.46 -9.00 4.36
CA ALA A 129 -4.40 -9.41 5.28
C ALA A 129 -4.92 -10.30 6.43
N PHE A 130 -6.15 -10.06 6.92
CA PHE A 130 -6.72 -10.76 8.08
C PHE A 130 -7.33 -12.14 7.76
N THR A 131 -7.68 -12.40 6.50
CA THR A 131 -8.32 -13.64 6.09
C THR A 131 -8.01 -13.97 4.63
N ASP A 132 -7.89 -15.25 4.32
CA ASP A 132 -7.67 -15.73 2.96
C ASP A 132 -8.98 -15.91 2.16
N GLN A 133 -10.13 -15.65 2.79
CA GLN A 133 -11.45 -15.81 2.18
C GLN A 133 -11.96 -14.55 1.45
N LEU A 134 -11.24 -13.43 1.52
CA LEU A 134 -11.61 -12.18 0.85
C LEU A 134 -10.54 -11.77 -0.16
N ALA A 135 -10.96 -11.48 -1.37
CA ALA A 135 -10.10 -11.19 -2.51
C ALA A 135 -9.02 -12.26 -2.69
N THR A 136 -9.40 -13.52 -2.52
CA THR A 136 -8.50 -14.68 -2.58
C THR A 136 -7.73 -14.68 -3.89
N MET A 137 -6.42 -14.88 -3.82
CA MET A 137 -5.48 -14.89 -4.95
C MET A 137 -5.43 -13.59 -5.78
N ARG A 138 -5.98 -12.47 -5.26
CA ARG A 138 -5.83 -11.18 -5.94
C ARG A 138 -4.53 -10.46 -5.51
N PRO A 139 -3.87 -9.76 -6.45
CA PRO A 139 -4.23 -9.56 -7.86
C PRO A 139 -4.03 -10.84 -8.71
N GLY A 140 -5.13 -11.29 -9.35
CA GLY A 140 -5.14 -12.42 -10.28
C GLY A 140 -4.69 -12.02 -11.71
N LYS A 141 -4.89 -12.89 -12.70
CA LYS A 141 -4.47 -12.62 -14.10
C LYS A 141 -5.15 -11.38 -14.67
N SER A 142 -6.48 -11.25 -14.51
CA SER A 142 -7.23 -10.08 -14.97
C SER A 142 -6.74 -8.79 -14.30
N ASP A 143 -6.56 -8.80 -12.98
CA ASP A 143 -6.01 -7.64 -12.27
C ASP A 143 -4.62 -7.24 -12.80
N GLN A 144 -3.77 -8.23 -13.10
CA GLN A 144 -2.44 -7.97 -13.64
C GLN A 144 -2.48 -7.36 -15.04
N GLU A 145 -3.47 -7.73 -15.86
CA GLU A 145 -3.71 -7.11 -17.17
C GLU A 145 -4.15 -5.66 -17.03
N GLU A 146 -5.09 -5.37 -16.11
CA GLU A 146 -5.51 -4.01 -15.78
C GLU A 146 -4.32 -3.16 -15.26
N ILE A 147 -3.51 -3.72 -14.36
CA ILE A 147 -2.31 -3.04 -13.84
C ILE A 147 -1.31 -2.73 -14.97
N ARG A 148 -1.08 -3.66 -15.91
CA ARG A 148 -0.23 -3.40 -17.08
C ARG A 148 -0.85 -2.37 -18.03
N GLY A 149 -2.18 -2.38 -18.19
CA GLY A 149 -2.91 -1.35 -18.94
C GLY A 149 -2.69 0.03 -18.32
N PHE A 150 -2.86 0.15 -17.01
CA PHE A 150 -2.58 1.39 -16.27
C PHE A 150 -1.13 1.86 -16.45
N ALA A 151 -0.17 0.95 -16.37
CA ALA A 151 1.25 1.29 -16.61
C ALA A 151 1.50 1.85 -18.01
N LYS A 152 0.81 1.33 -19.04
CA LYS A 152 0.89 1.88 -20.42
C LYS A 152 0.26 3.27 -20.52
N CYS A 153 -0.88 3.51 -19.85
CA CYS A 153 -1.48 4.84 -19.78
C CYS A 153 -0.49 5.86 -19.17
N ILE A 154 0.23 5.48 -18.12
CA ILE A 154 1.27 6.35 -17.51
C ILE A 154 2.37 6.67 -18.52
N VAL A 155 2.83 5.72 -19.33
CA VAL A 155 3.83 5.98 -20.39
C VAL A 155 3.31 7.04 -21.36
N THR A 156 2.06 6.92 -21.84
CA THR A 156 1.45 7.92 -22.73
C THR A 156 1.38 9.30 -22.09
N ILE A 157 1.01 9.40 -20.80
CA ILE A 157 0.98 10.67 -20.07
C ILE A 157 2.38 11.30 -20.00
N ILE A 158 3.42 10.52 -19.71
CA ILE A 158 4.80 11.01 -19.66
C ILE A 158 5.23 11.53 -21.03
N GLU A 159 4.94 10.81 -22.12
CA GLU A 159 5.25 11.24 -23.48
C GLU A 159 4.55 12.54 -23.84
N MET A 160 3.28 12.71 -23.45
CA MET A 160 2.53 13.95 -23.63
C MET A 160 3.17 15.13 -22.84
N ILE A 161 3.50 14.93 -21.56
CA ILE A 161 4.16 15.93 -20.71
C ILE A 161 5.51 16.33 -21.32
N GLN A 162 6.29 15.37 -21.79
CA GLN A 162 7.59 15.65 -22.42
C GLN A 162 7.45 16.44 -23.73
N THR A 163 6.40 16.20 -24.47
CA THR A 163 6.10 16.88 -25.73
C THR A 163 5.59 18.31 -25.52
N LEU A 164 4.67 18.49 -24.57
CA LEU A 164 4.04 19.80 -24.30
C LEU A 164 4.93 20.69 -23.43
N GLY A 165 5.81 20.12 -22.60
CA GLY A 165 6.67 20.86 -21.68
C GLY A 165 5.94 21.44 -20.45
N GLU A 166 4.68 21.07 -20.23
CA GLU A 166 3.84 21.56 -19.13
C GLU A 166 3.71 20.52 -18.04
N ILE A 167 3.83 20.95 -16.78
CA ILE A 167 3.55 20.09 -15.61
C ILE A 167 2.02 20.07 -15.42
N PRO A 168 1.38 18.90 -15.45
CA PRO A 168 -0.06 18.81 -15.26
C PRO A 168 -0.47 19.19 -13.83
N LYS A 169 -1.74 19.58 -13.67
CA LYS A 169 -2.31 19.68 -12.32
C LYS A 169 -2.27 18.33 -11.61
N PRO A 170 -2.22 18.33 -10.25
CA PRO A 170 -2.31 17.08 -9.48
C PRO A 170 -3.48 16.22 -9.93
N VAL A 171 -3.23 14.92 -10.07
CA VAL A 171 -4.27 13.97 -10.48
C VAL A 171 -5.50 14.06 -9.55
N HIS A 172 -6.68 14.19 -10.13
CA HIS A 172 -7.92 14.14 -9.37
C HIS A 172 -8.24 12.69 -8.99
N VAL A 173 -8.52 12.45 -7.71
CA VAL A 173 -8.89 11.13 -7.17
C VAL A 173 -10.13 11.23 -6.28
N LYS A 174 -10.86 10.14 -6.15
CA LYS A 174 -12.00 10.07 -5.23
C LYS A 174 -11.53 10.18 -3.78
N GLY A 175 -12.29 10.88 -2.97
CA GLY A 175 -12.07 11.02 -1.53
C GLY A 175 -12.77 12.25 -0.97
N ILE A 176 -12.61 12.48 0.32
CA ILE A 176 -13.21 13.59 1.06
C ILE A 176 -12.10 14.48 1.60
N GLU A 177 -12.23 15.79 1.41
CA GLU A 177 -11.35 16.79 2.01
C GLU A 177 -12.16 17.78 2.87
N PRO A 178 -11.71 18.09 4.10
CA PRO A 178 -10.53 17.56 4.78
C PRO A 178 -10.66 16.06 5.06
N ILE A 179 -9.50 15.35 5.12
CA ILE A 179 -9.47 13.90 5.32
C ILE A 179 -10.16 13.52 6.64
N PRO A 180 -11.22 12.67 6.62
CA PRO A 180 -11.95 12.30 7.82
C PRO A 180 -11.16 11.33 8.71
N PRO A 181 -11.61 11.09 9.96
CA PRO A 181 -11.01 10.08 10.84
C PRO A 181 -10.93 8.68 10.21
N TYR A 182 -10.04 7.84 10.73
CA TYR A 182 -9.97 6.43 10.35
C TYR A 182 -11.30 5.72 10.54
N TYR A 183 -11.63 4.81 9.61
CA TYR A 183 -12.80 3.94 9.75
C TYR A 183 -12.75 3.21 11.09
N THR A 184 -13.86 3.22 11.82
CA THR A 184 -14.02 2.45 13.06
C THR A 184 -14.40 1.01 12.71
N PRO A 185 -13.52 0.00 12.98
CA PRO A 185 -13.85 -1.39 12.73
C PRO A 185 -15.12 -1.81 13.48
N LEU A 186 -16.01 -2.56 12.81
CA LEU A 186 -17.21 -3.12 13.39
C LEU A 186 -17.01 -4.62 13.67
N GLY A 187 -17.67 -5.14 14.69
CA GLY A 187 -17.81 -6.57 14.97
C GLY A 187 -18.93 -7.22 14.16
N ILE A 188 -19.12 -8.51 14.34
CA ILE A 188 -20.20 -9.28 13.70
C ILE A 188 -21.60 -8.82 14.14
N ASP A 189 -21.69 -8.13 15.27
CA ASP A 189 -22.89 -7.51 15.84
C ASP A 189 -23.11 -6.07 15.34
N ASP A 190 -22.34 -5.63 14.37
CA ASP A 190 -22.33 -4.28 13.77
C ASP A 190 -22.00 -3.15 14.77
N LYS A 191 -21.43 -3.48 15.94
CA LYS A 191 -20.95 -2.51 16.92
C LYS A 191 -19.44 -2.29 16.81
N PRO A 192 -18.90 -1.14 17.29
CA PRO A 192 -17.47 -0.87 17.26
C PRO A 192 -16.63 -1.97 17.93
N ALA A 193 -15.73 -2.59 17.17
CA ALA A 193 -14.81 -3.61 17.64
C ALA A 193 -13.49 -2.98 18.09
N LYS A 194 -13.22 -3.00 19.41
CA LYS A 194 -12.06 -2.36 20.02
C LYS A 194 -10.90 -3.37 20.19
N PHE A 195 -10.06 -3.55 19.17
CA PHE A 195 -8.90 -4.45 19.22
C PHE A 195 -7.54 -3.74 19.06
N LEU A 196 -7.43 -2.46 19.41
CA LEU A 196 -6.17 -1.73 19.34
C LEU A 196 -5.04 -2.40 20.13
N LYS A 197 -5.37 -3.02 21.27
CA LYS A 197 -4.42 -3.73 22.15
C LYS A 197 -4.12 -5.17 21.70
N ALA A 198 -4.85 -5.70 20.72
CA ALA A 198 -4.61 -7.05 20.21
C ALA A 198 -3.18 -7.20 19.67
N LYS A 199 -2.49 -8.26 20.11
CA LYS A 199 -1.15 -8.63 19.67
C LYS A 199 -1.15 -10.11 19.25
N PRO A 200 -0.32 -10.52 18.29
CA PRO A 200 -0.24 -11.94 17.92
C PRO A 200 0.34 -12.77 19.07
N LYS A 201 -0.20 -13.96 19.26
CA LYS A 201 0.32 -15.00 20.15
C LYS A 201 1.17 -16.01 19.39
N THR A 202 1.85 -16.89 20.14
CA THR A 202 2.72 -17.91 19.58
C THR A 202 2.33 -19.28 20.13
N LYS A 203 2.11 -20.27 19.24
CA LYS A 203 1.84 -21.67 19.58
C LYS A 203 3.11 -22.38 20.01
N SER A 204 2.96 -23.52 20.69
CA SER A 204 4.05 -24.36 21.17
C SER A 204 4.91 -25.02 20.07
N ASN A 205 4.40 -25.07 18.82
CA ASN A 205 5.14 -25.59 17.67
C ASN A 205 6.12 -24.56 17.04
N CYS A 206 6.35 -23.42 17.70
CA CYS A 206 7.36 -22.45 17.28
C CYS A 206 8.77 -23.05 17.42
N ASP A 207 9.57 -22.96 16.36
CA ASP A 207 10.96 -23.45 16.32
C ASP A 207 12.00 -22.33 16.53
N HIS A 208 11.57 -21.14 16.95
CA HIS A 208 12.43 -19.98 17.20
C HIS A 208 13.32 -19.57 16.01
N CYS A 209 12.83 -19.71 14.77
CA CYS A 209 13.57 -19.33 13.56
C CYS A 209 13.73 -17.82 13.34
N ASP A 210 13.17 -16.97 14.18
CA ASP A 210 13.22 -15.50 14.22
C ASP A 210 12.70 -14.79 12.94
N LEU A 211 12.08 -15.52 12.03
CA LEU A 211 11.55 -14.89 10.82
C LEU A 211 10.52 -13.81 11.16
N CYS A 212 9.67 -14.04 12.17
CA CYS A 212 8.67 -13.07 12.60
C CYS A 212 9.30 -11.79 13.17
N VAL A 213 10.45 -11.86 13.82
CA VAL A 213 11.24 -10.72 14.28
C VAL A 213 11.74 -9.91 13.07
N LYS A 214 12.39 -10.59 12.12
CA LYS A 214 12.99 -10.00 10.91
C LYS A 214 11.99 -9.31 10.00
N VAL A 215 10.74 -9.79 9.95
CA VAL A 215 9.71 -9.25 9.05
C VAL A 215 8.75 -8.27 9.72
N CYS A 216 8.95 -7.95 11.01
CA CYS A 216 8.08 -7.02 11.72
C CYS A 216 8.35 -5.57 11.31
N PRO A 217 7.40 -4.88 10.65
CA PRO A 217 7.61 -3.50 10.17
C PRO A 217 7.86 -2.50 11.30
N MET A 218 7.42 -2.84 12.50
CA MET A 218 7.58 -1.96 13.67
C MET A 218 8.73 -2.39 14.59
N GLY A 219 9.46 -3.47 14.26
CA GLY A 219 10.51 -3.99 15.13
C GLY A 219 10.01 -4.37 16.54
N SER A 220 8.73 -4.76 16.65
CA SER A 220 8.06 -4.89 17.95
C SER A 220 8.15 -6.28 18.57
N ILE A 221 8.62 -7.27 17.83
CA ILE A 221 8.76 -8.66 18.33
C ILE A 221 10.13 -8.80 18.96
N ASN A 222 10.14 -9.32 20.21
CA ASN A 222 11.37 -9.52 20.96
C ASN A 222 12.30 -10.52 20.25
N SER A 223 13.58 -10.21 20.17
CA SER A 223 14.58 -11.04 19.47
C SER A 223 15.05 -12.23 20.28
N GLU A 224 14.99 -12.15 21.63
CA GLU A 224 15.37 -13.26 22.53
C GLU A 224 14.20 -14.23 22.75
N ASP A 225 12.98 -13.69 22.77
CA ASP A 225 11.75 -14.47 22.93
C ASP A 225 10.69 -14.00 21.92
N PRO A 226 10.62 -14.62 20.74
CA PRO A 226 9.64 -14.22 19.72
C PRO A 226 8.17 -14.35 20.14
N SER A 227 7.87 -14.97 21.30
CA SER A 227 6.52 -14.99 21.85
C SER A 227 6.08 -13.63 22.42
N LYS A 228 7.04 -12.79 22.81
CA LYS A 228 6.81 -11.45 23.37
C LYS A 228 6.74 -10.38 22.30
N ILE A 229 5.81 -9.46 22.50
CA ILE A 229 5.63 -8.28 21.64
C ILE A 229 5.82 -7.02 22.50
N ASP A 230 7.01 -6.45 22.48
CA ASP A 230 7.38 -5.34 23.36
C ASP A 230 6.85 -4.00 22.84
N GLY A 231 6.84 -3.83 21.53
CA GLY A 231 6.44 -2.58 20.88
C GLY A 231 4.99 -2.54 20.37
N ILE A 232 4.75 -1.61 19.46
CA ILE A 232 3.44 -1.35 18.84
C ILE A 232 3.17 -2.40 17.77
N CYS A 233 2.00 -3.05 17.82
CA CYS A 233 1.52 -3.93 16.77
C CYS A 233 0.48 -3.21 15.89
N ILE A 234 0.78 -3.04 14.60
CA ILE A 234 -0.14 -2.45 13.61
C ILE A 234 -1.05 -3.48 12.94
N LYS A 235 -1.06 -4.73 13.39
CA LYS A 235 -1.87 -5.86 12.89
C LYS A 235 -1.65 -6.17 11.40
N CYS A 236 -0.48 -5.87 10.87
CA CYS A 236 -0.14 -6.04 9.44
C CYS A 236 -0.13 -7.49 8.95
N GLN A 237 -0.16 -8.47 9.86
CA GLN A 237 -0.13 -9.91 9.60
C GLN A 237 1.19 -10.45 9.00
N ALA A 238 2.25 -9.67 8.91
CA ALA A 238 3.54 -10.16 8.38
C ALA A 238 4.04 -11.41 9.14
N CYS A 239 4.06 -11.34 10.47
CA CYS A 239 4.51 -12.45 11.32
C CYS A 239 3.59 -13.69 11.25
N VAL A 240 2.29 -13.50 11.01
CA VAL A 240 1.32 -14.60 10.87
C VAL A 240 1.49 -15.28 9.51
N LYS A 241 1.43 -14.48 8.42
CA LYS A 241 1.44 -15.03 7.05
C LYS A 241 2.80 -15.59 6.61
N LYS A 242 3.90 -15.06 7.15
CA LYS A 242 5.25 -15.50 6.79
C LYS A 242 5.81 -16.58 7.72
N CYS A 243 5.10 -16.97 8.80
CA CYS A 243 5.57 -18.01 9.70
C CYS A 243 5.51 -19.41 9.05
N PRO A 244 6.64 -20.10 8.80
CA PRO A 244 6.64 -21.40 8.13
C PRO A 244 5.97 -22.51 8.97
N LYS A 245 5.94 -22.34 10.29
CA LYS A 245 5.27 -23.25 11.22
C LYS A 245 3.82 -22.86 11.52
N GLN A 246 3.31 -21.74 10.95
CA GLN A 246 1.99 -21.20 11.29
C GLN A 246 1.77 -21.06 12.81
N ALA A 247 2.87 -20.74 13.50
CA ALA A 247 2.87 -20.62 14.95
C ALA A 247 2.33 -19.28 15.45
N LYS A 248 2.35 -18.22 14.63
CA LYS A 248 1.80 -16.90 14.98
C LYS A 248 0.31 -16.82 14.65
N TYR A 249 -0.51 -16.30 15.59
CA TYR A 249 -1.95 -16.17 15.40
C TYR A 249 -2.52 -15.05 16.27
N PHE A 250 -3.75 -14.64 15.99
CA PHE A 250 -4.54 -13.73 16.83
C PHE A 250 -5.71 -14.51 17.42
N ASP A 251 -6.01 -14.27 18.69
CA ASP A 251 -7.16 -14.84 19.41
C ASP A 251 -7.99 -13.79 20.15
N ASP A 252 -7.71 -12.51 19.93
CA ASP A 252 -8.50 -11.42 20.51
C ASP A 252 -9.95 -11.49 19.99
N PRO A 253 -10.96 -11.58 20.88
CA PRO A 253 -12.35 -11.78 20.46
C PRO A 253 -12.88 -10.62 19.60
N ALA A 254 -12.50 -9.37 19.88
CA ALA A 254 -12.94 -8.22 19.09
C ALA A 254 -12.30 -8.21 17.69
N PHE A 255 -11.02 -8.61 17.60
CA PHE A 255 -10.36 -8.79 16.31
C PHE A 255 -11.02 -9.89 15.48
N LEU A 256 -11.27 -11.05 16.08
CA LEU A 256 -11.94 -12.18 15.39
C LEU A 256 -13.36 -11.83 14.97
N SER A 257 -14.11 -11.14 15.82
CA SER A 257 -15.45 -10.65 15.49
C SER A 257 -15.43 -9.70 14.29
N HIS A 258 -14.43 -8.81 14.19
CA HIS A 258 -14.24 -7.96 13.02
C HIS A 258 -13.93 -8.76 11.76
N VAL A 259 -13.09 -9.79 11.85
CA VAL A 259 -12.78 -10.66 10.71
C VAL A 259 -14.04 -11.36 10.19
N GLU A 260 -14.89 -11.87 11.08
CA GLU A 260 -16.16 -12.51 10.69
C GLU A 260 -17.14 -11.50 10.06
N MET A 261 -17.20 -10.27 10.59
CA MET A 261 -17.99 -9.19 9.97
C MET A 261 -17.51 -8.89 8.54
N LEU A 262 -16.20 -8.81 8.33
CA LEU A 262 -15.63 -8.60 7.00
C LEU A 262 -16.02 -9.73 6.04
N LYS A 263 -15.89 -10.97 6.45
CA LYS A 263 -16.28 -12.15 5.66
C LYS A 263 -17.77 -12.13 5.30
N ARG A 264 -18.65 -11.77 6.26
CA ARG A 264 -20.07 -11.70 6.03
C ARG A 264 -20.46 -10.63 5.01
N ASN A 265 -19.89 -9.42 5.14
CA ASN A 265 -20.40 -8.24 4.45
C ASN A 265 -19.69 -7.92 3.13
N TYR A 266 -18.48 -8.46 2.89
CA TYR A 266 -17.65 -8.05 1.75
C TYR A 266 -17.30 -9.21 0.82
N GLN A 267 -18.26 -10.11 0.55
CA GLN A 267 -18.10 -11.23 -0.39
C GLN A 267 -18.10 -10.80 -1.88
N ARG A 268 -18.68 -9.64 -2.19
CA ARG A 268 -18.67 -9.10 -3.56
C ARG A 268 -17.25 -8.90 -4.05
N ALA A 269 -17.00 -9.13 -5.34
CA ALA A 269 -15.73 -8.76 -5.95
C ALA A 269 -15.60 -7.24 -6.03
N ALA A 270 -14.65 -6.68 -5.30
CA ALA A 270 -14.30 -5.26 -5.44
C ALA A 270 -13.58 -5.03 -6.77
N LYS A 271 -13.65 -3.81 -7.30
CA LYS A 271 -13.01 -3.40 -8.56
C LYS A 271 -11.74 -2.60 -8.28
N ASN A 272 -10.78 -2.68 -9.18
CA ASN A 272 -9.68 -1.74 -9.24
C ASN A 272 -10.20 -0.39 -9.74
N GLU A 273 -9.56 0.69 -9.32
CA GLU A 273 -9.87 2.04 -9.82
C GLU A 273 -8.57 2.75 -10.19
N ILE A 274 -8.58 3.42 -11.33
CA ILE A 274 -7.43 4.19 -11.84
C ILE A 274 -7.87 5.60 -12.18
N PHE A 275 -6.93 6.54 -12.05
CA PHE A 275 -7.13 7.97 -12.26
C PHE A 275 -5.94 8.52 -13.04
N VAL A 276 -6.20 9.43 -13.97
CA VAL A 276 -5.19 10.04 -14.84
C VAL A 276 -5.36 11.54 -14.89
N SER A 277 -4.30 12.29 -15.14
CA SER A 277 -4.28 13.76 -15.05
C SER A 277 -4.86 14.52 -16.26
N ASP A 278 -5.47 13.84 -17.22
CA ASP A 278 -5.99 14.46 -18.46
C ASP A 278 -7.36 15.18 -18.32
N GLY A 279 -7.87 15.28 -17.10
CA GLY A 279 -9.10 16.02 -16.79
C GLY A 279 -10.40 15.41 -17.32
N ARG A 280 -10.36 14.21 -17.89
CA ARG A 280 -11.57 13.47 -18.29
C ARG A 280 -11.95 12.50 -17.16
N GLU A 281 -13.18 12.60 -16.70
CA GLU A 281 -13.78 11.58 -15.84
C GLU A 281 -13.71 10.25 -16.59
N ASN A 282 -13.08 9.26 -15.96
CA ASN A 282 -12.71 7.99 -16.57
C ASN A 282 -13.93 7.17 -16.99
N GLU A 283 -14.24 7.17 -18.27
CA GLU A 283 -14.83 6.03 -18.94
C GLU A 283 -13.73 5.44 -19.84
N ILE A 284 -13.01 4.42 -19.32
CA ILE A 284 -12.23 3.52 -20.17
C ILE A 284 -13.23 2.47 -20.68
N PRO A 285 -13.30 2.25 -22.01
CA PRO A 285 -14.24 1.32 -22.63
C PRO A 285 -14.05 -0.12 -22.18
#